data_47c28295c1aaa541aae67638a22f838c
#
_entry.id   47c28295c1aaa541aae67638a22f838c
#
_cell.length_a   1.000
_cell.length_b   1.000
_cell.length_c   1.000
_cell.angle_alpha   90.00
_cell.angle_beta   90.00
_cell.angle_gamma   90.00
#
_symmetry.space_group_name_H-M   'P 1'
#
loop_
_entity.id
_entity.type
_entity.pdbx_description
1 polymer ?
#
loop_
_entity_poly.entity_id
_entity_poly.type
_entity_poly.pdbx_seq_one_letter_code
_entity_poly.pdbx_strand_id
1 'polypeptide(L)'
;MKRLNRAVAAAISIGAASCLLAPAASAYTVFVSNEKENTVSVIDSVKLEVVHTIKVGARPRGVILTRDAKWLLVCTSDDNRIEVYDAKTYAAVKHLPSGPDPELFAFHPSGNPLYIANEDDNLVTVVDVQTDKVLAEIPVGVEPEGMGISPDGKVLVNTSETTNMAHFIDTATHKIFDNVLVDTRPRVAEFTHDGSQVWVSSEIGGTVTIIDAATRKQLGKIKFEIQGITPDAIQPVGVRMTKDGKWAFVALGPANRIAIVDAKTFQVVKYVLVGQRVWQLALTPDDKLLFTTNGTSNYVTVIDVEKQRALKSLKVGRYP
;
A
#
# COMPACT_ATOMS: atom_id res chain seq x y z
N MET A 1 59.92 52.98 -45.69
CA MET A 1 59.69 51.53 -45.31
C MET A 1 59.10 51.48 -43.93
N LYS A 2 57.75 51.29 -43.84
CA LYS A 2 56.99 51.16 -42.55
C LYS A 2 56.64 49.72 -42.38
N ARG A 3 57.08 49.12 -41.31
CA ARG A 3 56.67 47.73 -40.90
C ARG A 3 55.33 47.79 -40.21
N LEU A 4 54.34 47.03 -40.68
CA LEU A 4 53.08 46.79 -40.03
C LEU A 4 53.28 45.68 -38.99
N ASN A 5 52.98 45.99 -37.75
CA ASN A 5 52.82 45.02 -36.69
C ASN A 5 51.38 44.45 -36.77
N ARG A 6 51.25 43.14 -36.97
CA ARG A 6 49.99 42.42 -36.82
C ARG A 6 49.87 41.92 -35.35
N ALA A 7 48.90 42.45 -34.65
CA ALA A 7 48.47 41.91 -33.36
C ALA A 7 47.56 40.72 -33.59
N VAL A 8 47.92 39.55 -32.99
CA VAL A 8 47.08 38.36 -32.95
C VAL A 8 46.24 38.41 -31.66
N ALA A 9 44.92 38.55 -31.79
CA ALA A 9 44.02 38.43 -30.68
C ALA A 9 43.67 36.99 -30.45
N ALA A 10 44.07 36.43 -29.29
CA ALA A 10 43.64 35.11 -28.85
C ALA A 10 42.26 35.23 -28.17
N ALA A 11 41.25 34.62 -28.78
CA ALA A 11 39.92 34.48 -28.15
C ALA A 11 39.93 33.32 -27.15
N ILE A 12 39.79 33.65 -25.87
CA ILE A 12 39.58 32.66 -24.80
C ILE A 12 38.07 32.36 -24.74
N SER A 13 37.67 31.17 -25.21
CA SER A 13 36.30 30.69 -25.03
C SER A 13 36.15 30.12 -23.61
N ILE A 14 35.45 30.86 -22.77
CA ILE A 14 34.99 30.37 -21.46
C ILE A 14 33.83 29.42 -21.70
N GLY A 15 34.11 28.12 -21.62
CA GLY A 15 33.06 27.08 -21.61
C GLY A 15 32.29 27.14 -20.30
N ALA A 16 31.07 27.64 -20.35
CA ALA A 16 30.14 27.51 -19.21
C ALA A 16 29.75 26.03 -19.03
N ALA A 17 30.33 25.38 -18.04
CA ALA A 17 29.89 24.10 -17.59
C ALA A 17 28.50 24.28 -16.94
N SER A 18 27.44 23.94 -17.66
CA SER A 18 26.10 23.82 -17.10
C SER A 18 26.09 22.63 -16.17
N CYS A 19 26.29 22.86 -14.88
CA CYS A 19 25.94 21.86 -13.86
C CYS A 19 24.43 21.64 -13.93
N LEU A 20 24.00 20.57 -14.59
CA LEU A 20 22.66 20.04 -14.47
C LEU A 20 22.48 19.61 -13.01
N LEU A 21 21.89 20.45 -12.19
CA LEU A 21 21.42 20.09 -10.86
C LEU A 21 20.38 18.97 -11.09
N ALA A 22 20.75 17.74 -10.74
CA ALA A 22 19.77 16.67 -10.65
C ALA A 22 18.65 17.12 -9.70
N PRO A 23 17.37 16.94 -10.05
CA PRO A 23 16.28 17.30 -9.16
C PRO A 23 16.49 16.61 -7.82
N ALA A 24 16.43 17.35 -6.72
CA ALA A 24 16.53 16.79 -5.38
C ALA A 24 15.47 15.69 -5.26
N ALA A 25 15.88 14.51 -4.79
CA ALA A 25 14.94 13.42 -4.53
C ALA A 25 13.90 13.93 -3.51
N SER A 26 12.62 13.77 -3.82
CA SER A 26 11.55 14.13 -2.89
C SER A 26 11.67 13.26 -1.64
N ALA A 27 11.71 13.88 -0.47
CA ALA A 27 11.78 13.17 0.80
C ALA A 27 10.36 12.79 1.24
N TYR A 28 10.11 11.50 1.40
CA TYR A 28 8.87 10.97 1.94
C TYR A 28 9.14 10.25 3.26
N THR A 29 8.16 10.27 4.14
CA THR A 29 8.16 9.48 5.36
C THR A 29 7.33 8.23 5.14
N VAL A 30 7.88 7.06 5.46
CA VAL A 30 7.19 5.77 5.36
C VAL A 30 6.97 5.23 6.77
N PHE A 31 5.73 4.85 7.06
CA PHE A 31 5.31 4.30 8.34
C PHE A 31 5.07 2.80 8.19
N VAL A 32 5.59 2.01 9.11
CA VAL A 32 5.50 0.55 9.09
C VAL A 32 5.09 0.05 10.46
N SER A 33 3.89 -0.52 10.55
CA SER A 33 3.42 -1.19 11.77
C SER A 33 4.23 -2.47 12.03
N ASN A 34 4.57 -2.73 13.30
CA ASN A 34 5.33 -3.91 13.73
C ASN A 34 4.45 -4.68 14.72
N GLU A 35 3.70 -5.65 14.21
CA GLU A 35 2.61 -6.34 14.91
C GLU A 35 3.02 -6.94 16.25
N LYS A 36 4.17 -7.64 16.30
CA LYS A 36 4.65 -8.35 17.49
C LYS A 36 5.55 -7.51 18.41
N GLU A 37 5.66 -6.21 18.14
CA GLU A 37 6.47 -5.28 18.94
C GLU A 37 5.68 -4.07 19.46
N ASN A 38 4.41 -3.92 19.00
CA ASN A 38 3.54 -2.82 19.37
C ASN A 38 4.18 -1.46 19.07
N THR A 39 4.75 -1.35 17.89
CA THR A 39 5.43 -0.13 17.44
C THR A 39 5.11 0.18 15.97
N VAL A 40 5.38 1.42 15.56
CA VAL A 40 5.44 1.83 14.15
C VAL A 40 6.84 2.37 13.87
N SER A 41 7.54 1.76 12.93
CA SER A 41 8.83 2.27 12.44
C SER A 41 8.62 3.40 11.44
N VAL A 42 9.39 4.48 11.59
CA VAL A 42 9.38 5.66 10.71
C VAL A 42 10.64 5.65 9.86
N ILE A 43 10.49 5.59 8.55
CA ILE A 43 11.59 5.47 7.59
C ILE A 43 11.69 6.75 6.75
N ASP A 44 12.90 7.28 6.62
CA ASP A 44 13.24 8.34 5.65
C ASP A 44 13.52 7.70 4.29
N SER A 45 12.74 8.09 3.26
CA SER A 45 12.83 7.49 1.92
C SER A 45 14.08 7.91 1.13
N VAL A 46 14.76 8.97 1.54
CA VAL A 46 16.01 9.45 0.89
C VAL A 46 17.22 8.80 1.52
N LYS A 47 17.29 8.80 2.86
CA LYS A 47 18.38 8.18 3.60
C LYS A 47 18.30 6.65 3.59
N LEU A 48 17.11 6.11 3.36
CA LEU A 48 16.79 4.68 3.45
C LEU A 48 17.23 4.12 4.81
N GLU A 49 16.72 4.72 5.87
CA GLU A 49 16.98 4.30 7.27
C GLU A 49 15.77 4.56 8.15
N VAL A 50 15.66 3.80 9.23
CA VAL A 50 14.67 4.04 10.29
C VAL A 50 15.16 5.23 11.11
N VAL A 51 14.39 6.31 11.13
CA VAL A 51 14.73 7.56 11.83
C VAL A 51 14.04 7.72 13.17
N HIS A 52 12.94 6.98 13.38
CA HIS A 52 12.17 7.00 14.63
C HIS A 52 11.35 5.72 14.80
N THR A 53 10.95 5.44 16.04
CA THR A 53 10.02 4.35 16.37
C THR A 53 8.97 4.87 17.32
N ILE A 54 7.70 4.75 16.93
CA ILE A 54 6.55 5.18 17.72
C ILE A 54 6.05 3.96 18.51
N LYS A 55 5.85 4.10 19.81
CA LYS A 55 5.12 3.10 20.62
C LYS A 55 3.63 3.30 20.40
N VAL A 56 2.94 2.22 20.09
CA VAL A 56 1.49 2.21 19.84
C VAL A 56 0.81 1.13 20.68
N GLY A 57 -0.50 1.03 20.58
CA GLY A 57 -1.28 -0.02 21.25
C GLY A 57 -0.96 -1.42 20.76
N ALA A 58 -1.66 -2.41 21.28
CA ALA A 58 -1.39 -3.82 21.07
C ALA A 58 -1.80 -4.30 19.66
N ARG A 59 -0.94 -5.12 19.06
CA ARG A 59 -1.13 -5.73 17.73
C ARG A 59 -1.46 -4.69 16.64
N PRO A 60 -0.54 -3.75 16.32
CA PRO A 60 -0.79 -2.76 15.26
C PRO A 60 -0.82 -3.44 13.88
N ARG A 61 -1.89 -3.19 13.12
CA ARG A 61 -2.14 -3.76 11.80
C ARG A 61 -2.13 -2.64 10.73
N GLY A 62 -3.28 -2.27 10.22
CA GLY A 62 -3.39 -1.20 9.25
C GLY A 62 -2.78 0.12 9.71
N VAL A 63 -2.11 0.82 8.81
CA VAL A 63 -1.54 2.16 9.05
C VAL A 63 -1.80 3.05 7.85
N ILE A 64 -2.33 4.26 8.07
CA ILE A 64 -2.64 5.21 7.00
C ILE A 64 -2.44 6.65 7.47
N LEU A 65 -2.04 7.53 6.53
CA LEU A 65 -2.00 8.97 6.73
C LEU A 65 -3.31 9.61 6.30
N THR A 66 -3.74 10.65 7.02
CA THR A 66 -4.78 11.54 6.48
C THR A 66 -4.30 12.23 5.20
N ARG A 67 -5.25 12.67 4.35
CA ARG A 67 -4.94 13.27 3.05
C ARG A 67 -4.03 14.50 3.15
N ASP A 68 -4.15 15.27 4.22
CA ASP A 68 -3.31 16.44 4.53
C ASP A 68 -1.97 16.06 5.18
N ALA A 69 -1.72 14.76 5.35
CA ALA A 69 -0.56 14.18 6.02
C ALA A 69 -0.33 14.73 7.46
N LYS A 70 -1.38 15.19 8.11
CA LYS A 70 -1.31 15.72 9.47
C LYS A 70 -1.35 14.61 10.51
N TRP A 71 -2.18 13.61 10.31
CA TRP A 71 -2.39 12.52 11.25
C TRP A 71 -2.04 11.16 10.65
N LEU A 72 -1.40 10.35 11.47
CA LEU A 72 -1.17 8.93 11.24
C LEU A 72 -2.21 8.16 12.05
N LEU A 73 -2.96 7.30 11.40
CA LEU A 73 -3.92 6.40 12.01
C LEU A 73 -3.36 4.99 12.03
N VAL A 74 -3.56 4.29 13.13
CA VAL A 74 -3.07 2.92 13.35
C VAL A 74 -4.20 2.06 13.91
N CYS A 75 -4.54 0.95 13.24
CA CYS A 75 -5.37 -0.09 13.83
C CYS A 75 -4.58 -0.76 14.96
N THR A 76 -5.09 -0.76 16.18
CA THR A 76 -4.55 -1.52 17.31
C THR A 76 -5.55 -2.61 17.65
N SER A 77 -5.35 -3.77 17.02
CA SER A 77 -6.37 -4.82 16.89
C SER A 77 -6.76 -5.43 18.22
N ASP A 78 -5.78 -5.75 19.09
CA ASP A 78 -6.07 -6.28 20.42
C ASP A 78 -6.66 -5.22 21.39
N ASP A 79 -6.54 -3.93 21.07
CA ASP A 79 -7.14 -2.83 21.84
C ASP A 79 -8.52 -2.39 21.29
N ASN A 80 -8.97 -2.96 20.18
CA ASN A 80 -10.27 -2.68 19.53
C ASN A 80 -10.50 -1.20 19.25
N ARG A 81 -9.49 -0.50 18.72
CA ARG A 81 -9.58 0.94 18.43
C ARG A 81 -8.61 1.38 17.33
N ILE A 82 -8.84 2.58 16.82
CA ILE A 82 -7.90 3.27 15.96
C ILE A 82 -7.17 4.35 16.75
N GLU A 83 -5.87 4.27 16.86
CA GLU A 83 -5.04 5.30 17.46
C GLU A 83 -4.65 6.36 16.44
N VAL A 84 -4.66 7.64 16.84
CA VAL A 84 -4.33 8.78 16.00
C VAL A 84 -3.12 9.50 16.57
N TYR A 85 -2.10 9.68 15.75
CA TYR A 85 -0.85 10.36 16.07
C TYR A 85 -0.64 11.58 15.17
N ASP A 86 -0.02 12.62 15.69
CA ASP A 86 0.51 13.70 14.87
C ASP A 86 1.67 13.15 14.00
N ALA A 87 1.57 13.27 12.70
CA ALA A 87 2.52 12.65 11.78
C ALA A 87 3.92 13.31 11.76
N LYS A 88 4.09 14.47 12.40
CA LYS A 88 5.39 15.19 12.50
C LYS A 88 6.06 15.00 13.85
N THR A 89 5.28 15.10 14.93
CA THR A 89 5.80 15.02 16.29
C THR A 89 5.73 13.61 16.85
N TYR A 90 4.92 12.74 16.22
CA TYR A 90 4.62 11.37 16.64
C TYR A 90 3.90 11.28 18.01
N ALA A 91 3.39 12.39 18.48
CA ALA A 91 2.61 12.43 19.72
C ALA A 91 1.21 11.85 19.50
N ALA A 92 0.73 11.06 20.46
CA ALA A 92 -0.65 10.59 20.48
C ALA A 92 -1.62 11.78 20.58
N VAL A 93 -2.67 11.78 19.75
CA VAL A 93 -3.66 12.85 19.67
C VAL A 93 -4.99 12.43 20.28
N LYS A 94 -5.54 11.30 19.80
CA LYS A 94 -6.84 10.78 20.22
C LYS A 94 -6.99 9.32 19.78
N HIS A 95 -8.13 8.73 20.12
CA HIS A 95 -8.59 7.45 19.60
C HIS A 95 -9.89 7.64 18.81
N LEU A 96 -10.10 6.85 17.77
CA LEU A 96 -11.38 6.71 17.10
C LEU A 96 -12.01 5.38 17.47
N PRO A 97 -13.33 5.30 17.52
CA PRO A 97 -14.04 4.04 17.76
C PRO A 97 -13.80 3.06 16.61
N SER A 98 -13.84 1.78 16.93
CA SER A 98 -13.85 0.66 16.01
C SER A 98 -14.67 -0.48 16.62
N GLY A 99 -15.07 -1.45 15.82
CA GLY A 99 -15.46 -2.76 16.31
C GLY A 99 -14.23 -3.57 16.77
N PRO A 100 -14.44 -4.81 17.23
CA PRO A 100 -13.35 -5.69 17.65
C PRO A 100 -12.48 -6.11 16.47
N ASP A 101 -11.19 -6.29 16.77
CA ASP A 101 -10.14 -6.71 15.83
C ASP A 101 -10.11 -5.87 14.53
N PRO A 102 -9.83 -4.56 14.58
CA PRO A 102 -9.69 -3.75 13.39
C PRO A 102 -8.42 -4.12 12.59
N GLU A 103 -8.59 -4.52 11.32
CA GLU A 103 -7.52 -4.98 10.46
C GLU A 103 -7.04 -3.89 9.50
N LEU A 104 -7.71 -3.71 8.38
CA LEU A 104 -7.39 -2.68 7.40
C LEU A 104 -8.49 -1.63 7.33
N PHE A 105 -8.14 -0.50 6.74
CA PHE A 105 -9.06 0.61 6.60
C PHE A 105 -8.83 1.39 5.29
N ALA A 106 -9.84 2.14 4.87
CA ALA A 106 -9.73 3.07 3.75
C ALA A 106 -10.40 4.40 4.09
N PHE A 107 -9.78 5.51 3.66
CA PHE A 107 -10.43 6.81 3.68
C PHE A 107 -11.28 7.02 2.43
N HIS A 108 -12.46 7.60 2.60
CA HIS A 108 -13.13 8.23 1.48
C HIS A 108 -12.20 9.28 0.82
N PRO A 109 -12.17 9.43 -0.52
CA PRO A 109 -11.28 10.37 -1.19
C PRO A 109 -11.42 11.84 -0.76
N SER A 110 -12.55 12.23 -0.14
CA SER A 110 -12.72 13.54 0.49
C SER A 110 -11.91 13.71 1.79
N GLY A 111 -11.37 12.60 2.36
CA GLY A 111 -10.70 12.57 3.65
C GLY A 111 -11.62 12.25 4.84
N ASN A 112 -12.91 12.03 4.60
CA ASN A 112 -13.92 11.61 5.57
C ASN A 112 -15.12 10.99 4.83
N PRO A 113 -15.74 9.86 5.30
CA PRO A 113 -15.38 9.10 6.49
C PRO A 113 -14.20 8.12 6.30
N LEU A 114 -13.83 7.47 7.40
CA LEU A 114 -12.96 6.30 7.47
C LEU A 114 -13.82 5.03 7.51
N TYR A 115 -13.46 4.03 6.70
CA TYR A 115 -14.07 2.70 6.70
C TYR A 115 -13.08 1.70 7.29
N ILE A 116 -13.51 0.88 8.25
CA ILE A 116 -12.65 -0.02 9.04
C ILE A 116 -13.21 -1.43 8.94
N ALA A 117 -12.40 -2.38 8.52
CA ALA A 117 -12.75 -3.80 8.57
C ALA A 117 -12.53 -4.33 10.00
N ASN A 118 -13.55 -4.94 10.59
CA ASN A 118 -13.52 -5.52 11.93
C ASN A 118 -13.71 -7.04 11.81
N GLU A 119 -12.63 -7.78 12.06
CA GLU A 119 -12.55 -9.22 11.75
C GLU A 119 -13.51 -10.03 12.62
N ASP A 120 -13.55 -9.76 13.93
CA ASP A 120 -14.26 -10.60 14.90
C ASP A 120 -15.79 -10.46 14.88
N ASP A 121 -16.35 -9.33 14.44
CA ASP A 121 -17.80 -9.10 14.40
C ASP A 121 -18.39 -9.08 12.99
N ASN A 122 -17.57 -9.30 11.96
CA ASN A 122 -17.99 -9.36 10.56
C ASN A 122 -18.65 -8.08 10.06
N LEU A 123 -18.12 -6.94 10.49
CA LEU A 123 -18.62 -5.62 10.14
C LEU A 123 -17.57 -4.77 9.43
N VAL A 124 -18.05 -3.82 8.64
CA VAL A 124 -17.28 -2.62 8.27
C VAL A 124 -17.84 -1.45 9.07
N THR A 125 -17.06 -0.89 9.98
CA THR A 125 -17.43 0.30 10.75
C THR A 125 -17.08 1.55 9.96
N VAL A 126 -18.03 2.50 9.87
CA VAL A 126 -17.88 3.79 9.20
C VAL A 126 -17.77 4.88 10.25
N VAL A 127 -16.65 5.60 10.28
CA VAL A 127 -16.34 6.58 11.32
C VAL A 127 -16.11 7.96 10.74
N ASP A 128 -16.79 8.97 11.28
CA ASP A 128 -16.45 10.36 11.03
C ASP A 128 -15.23 10.75 11.87
N VAL A 129 -14.09 10.97 11.23
CA VAL A 129 -12.82 11.27 11.89
C VAL A 129 -12.73 12.67 12.49
N GLN A 130 -13.68 13.56 12.16
CA GLN A 130 -13.74 14.92 12.70
C GLN A 130 -14.54 14.97 14.01
N THR A 131 -15.64 14.21 14.06
CA THR A 131 -16.55 14.19 15.20
C THR A 131 -16.39 12.96 16.10
N ASP A 132 -15.54 12.01 15.70
CA ASP A 132 -15.25 10.74 16.38
C ASP A 132 -16.51 9.86 16.55
N LYS A 133 -17.47 9.98 15.62
CA LYS A 133 -18.75 9.25 15.68
C LYS A 133 -18.78 8.11 14.70
N VAL A 134 -19.32 6.97 15.13
CA VAL A 134 -19.75 5.90 14.23
C VAL A 134 -20.96 6.39 13.44
N LEU A 135 -20.87 6.38 12.12
CA LEU A 135 -21.93 6.78 11.20
C LEU A 135 -22.79 5.59 10.77
N ALA A 136 -22.16 4.43 10.59
CA ALA A 136 -22.79 3.19 10.17
C ALA A 136 -21.94 1.98 10.55
N GLU A 137 -22.60 0.83 10.65
CA GLU A 137 -22.00 -0.48 10.73
C GLU A 137 -22.61 -1.32 9.60
N ILE A 138 -21.78 -1.87 8.73
CA ILE A 138 -22.19 -2.56 7.50
C ILE A 138 -21.89 -4.03 7.67
N PRO A 139 -22.89 -4.91 7.81
CA PRO A 139 -22.66 -6.37 7.83
C PRO A 139 -22.07 -6.85 6.52
N VAL A 140 -20.98 -7.61 6.62
CA VAL A 140 -20.24 -8.20 5.48
C VAL A 140 -20.09 -9.71 5.67
N GLY A 141 -19.21 -10.34 4.92
CA GLY A 141 -18.89 -11.76 5.12
C GLY A 141 -17.99 -12.00 6.32
N VAL A 142 -17.69 -13.28 6.59
CA VAL A 142 -16.89 -13.71 7.75
C VAL A 142 -15.42 -13.34 7.54
N GLU A 143 -14.79 -12.77 8.59
CA GLU A 143 -13.41 -12.31 8.63
C GLU A 143 -13.13 -11.22 7.55
N PRO A 144 -13.72 -10.01 7.70
CA PRO A 144 -13.42 -8.91 6.81
C PRO A 144 -12.00 -8.38 7.03
N GLU A 145 -11.23 -8.21 5.94
CA GLU A 145 -9.83 -7.83 5.99
C GLU A 145 -9.54 -6.63 5.08
N GLY A 146 -9.58 -6.86 3.76
CA GLY A 146 -9.17 -5.89 2.76
C GLY A 146 -10.17 -4.78 2.54
N MET A 147 -9.66 -3.57 2.31
CA MET A 147 -10.46 -2.38 2.07
C MET A 147 -9.91 -1.61 0.87
N GLY A 148 -10.71 -1.48 -0.19
CA GLY A 148 -10.39 -0.66 -1.36
C GLY A 148 -11.51 0.33 -1.64
N ILE A 149 -11.18 1.57 -2.01
CA ILE A 149 -12.16 2.58 -2.36
C ILE A 149 -11.92 3.10 -3.77
N SER A 150 -13.01 3.29 -4.54
CA SER A 150 -12.91 3.86 -5.88
C SER A 150 -12.38 5.29 -5.85
N PRO A 151 -11.63 5.74 -6.87
CA PRO A 151 -11.07 7.10 -6.92
C PRO A 151 -12.12 8.21 -6.84
N ASP A 152 -13.37 7.95 -7.31
CA ASP A 152 -14.49 8.86 -7.21
C ASP A 152 -15.24 8.78 -5.85
N GLY A 153 -14.85 7.85 -4.99
CA GLY A 153 -15.39 7.65 -3.66
C GLY A 153 -16.74 6.97 -3.58
N LYS A 154 -17.34 6.55 -4.70
CA LYS A 154 -18.70 6.02 -4.68
C LYS A 154 -18.82 4.56 -4.28
N VAL A 155 -17.77 3.78 -4.49
CA VAL A 155 -17.74 2.35 -4.24
C VAL A 155 -16.61 2.00 -3.28
N LEU A 156 -16.95 1.34 -2.20
CA LEU A 156 -16.02 0.65 -1.32
C LEU A 156 -16.07 -0.84 -1.64
N VAL A 157 -14.92 -1.50 -1.69
CA VAL A 157 -14.84 -2.96 -1.76
C VAL A 157 -14.17 -3.47 -0.50
N ASN A 158 -14.89 -4.34 0.21
CA ASN A 158 -14.35 -5.11 1.33
C ASN A 158 -14.16 -6.57 0.92
N THR A 159 -13.09 -7.19 1.36
CA THR A 159 -12.88 -8.64 1.20
C THR A 159 -13.16 -9.36 2.50
N SER A 160 -13.79 -10.54 2.42
CA SER A 160 -14.06 -11.40 3.57
C SER A 160 -13.42 -12.76 3.35
N GLU A 161 -12.45 -13.10 4.20
CA GLU A 161 -11.52 -14.21 4.03
C GLU A 161 -12.21 -15.57 3.97
N THR A 162 -13.03 -15.88 4.96
CA THR A 162 -13.68 -17.19 5.09
C THR A 162 -14.82 -17.37 4.08
N THR A 163 -15.53 -16.31 3.71
CA THR A 163 -16.60 -16.40 2.72
C THR A 163 -16.13 -16.28 1.27
N ASN A 164 -14.86 -15.98 1.03
CA ASN A 164 -14.26 -15.84 -0.29
C ASN A 164 -14.97 -14.79 -1.17
N MET A 165 -15.37 -13.67 -0.57
CA MET A 165 -16.17 -12.64 -1.24
C MET A 165 -15.42 -11.31 -1.31
N ALA A 166 -15.65 -10.59 -2.41
CA ALA A 166 -15.45 -9.16 -2.52
C ALA A 166 -16.83 -8.48 -2.50
N HIS A 167 -17.13 -7.75 -1.42
CA HIS A 167 -18.39 -7.04 -1.21
C HIS A 167 -18.31 -5.63 -1.79
N PHE A 168 -19.18 -5.29 -2.73
CA PHE A 168 -19.27 -3.96 -3.33
C PHE A 168 -20.30 -3.15 -2.56
N ILE A 169 -19.86 -2.08 -1.91
CA ILE A 169 -20.63 -1.25 -0.99
C ILE A 169 -20.77 0.15 -1.59
N ASP A 170 -22.00 0.64 -1.66
CA ASP A 170 -22.30 2.02 -2.02
C ASP A 170 -22.00 2.94 -0.83
N THR A 171 -21.11 3.90 -1.02
CA THR A 171 -20.62 4.77 0.08
C THR A 171 -21.64 5.81 0.54
N ALA A 172 -22.63 6.16 -0.29
CA ALA A 172 -23.65 7.12 0.08
C ALA A 172 -24.77 6.48 0.92
N THR A 173 -25.08 5.21 0.66
CA THR A 173 -26.16 4.48 1.35
C THR A 173 -25.64 3.51 2.41
N HIS A 174 -24.33 3.23 2.42
CA HIS A 174 -23.67 2.23 3.26
C HIS A 174 -24.29 0.83 3.12
N LYS A 175 -24.67 0.45 1.89
CA LYS A 175 -25.27 -0.85 1.60
C LYS A 175 -24.46 -1.63 0.59
N ILE A 176 -24.34 -2.94 0.81
CA ILE A 176 -23.84 -3.87 -0.20
C ILE A 176 -24.86 -3.89 -1.35
N PHE A 177 -24.38 -3.66 -2.57
CA PHE A 177 -25.19 -3.75 -3.77
C PHE A 177 -24.79 -4.89 -4.70
N ASP A 178 -23.60 -5.49 -4.48
CA ASP A 178 -23.15 -6.67 -5.23
C ASP A 178 -22.09 -7.44 -4.44
N ASN A 179 -21.96 -8.74 -4.74
CA ASN A 179 -20.97 -9.64 -4.15
C ASN A 179 -20.31 -10.47 -5.25
N VAL A 180 -19.00 -10.44 -5.31
CA VAL A 180 -18.24 -11.21 -6.29
C VAL A 180 -17.46 -12.30 -5.57
N LEU A 181 -17.75 -13.56 -5.95
CA LEU A 181 -16.97 -14.72 -5.47
C LEU A 181 -15.58 -14.67 -6.08
N VAL A 182 -14.56 -14.76 -5.25
CA VAL A 182 -13.16 -14.81 -5.64
C VAL A 182 -12.52 -16.12 -5.14
N ASP A 183 -11.20 -16.28 -5.33
CA ASP A 183 -10.54 -17.49 -4.82
C ASP A 183 -10.34 -17.43 -3.29
N THR A 184 -9.89 -18.54 -2.72
CA THR A 184 -9.84 -18.77 -1.27
C THR A 184 -8.95 -17.75 -0.55
N ARG A 185 -9.49 -17.20 0.53
CA ARG A 185 -8.88 -16.25 1.45
C ARG A 185 -8.46 -14.94 0.77
N PRO A 186 -9.43 -14.14 0.30
CA PRO A 186 -9.13 -12.84 -0.27
C PRO A 186 -8.61 -11.86 0.80
N ARG A 187 -7.53 -11.12 0.45
CA ARG A 187 -6.81 -10.23 1.38
C ARG A 187 -6.97 -8.76 1.05
N VAL A 188 -6.59 -8.33 -0.11
CA VAL A 188 -6.55 -6.92 -0.51
C VAL A 188 -7.44 -6.69 -1.71
N ALA A 189 -8.19 -5.58 -1.69
CA ALA A 189 -8.85 -5.02 -2.85
C ALA A 189 -8.17 -3.70 -3.22
N GLU A 190 -7.68 -3.58 -4.45
CA GLU A 190 -7.00 -2.38 -4.96
C GLU A 190 -7.68 -1.92 -6.24
N PHE A 191 -8.16 -0.67 -6.26
CA PHE A 191 -8.69 -0.06 -7.48
C PHE A 191 -7.56 0.43 -8.38
N THR A 192 -7.72 0.32 -9.69
CA THR A 192 -6.90 1.07 -10.63
C THR A 192 -7.10 2.57 -10.45
N HIS A 193 -6.11 3.39 -10.79
CA HIS A 193 -6.20 4.85 -10.62
C HIS A 193 -7.30 5.52 -11.45
N ASP A 194 -7.69 4.89 -12.56
CA ASP A 194 -8.84 5.32 -13.37
C ASP A 194 -10.19 4.79 -12.85
N GLY A 195 -10.16 3.95 -11.81
CA GLY A 195 -11.36 3.36 -11.20
C GLY A 195 -12.03 2.28 -12.03
N SER A 196 -11.47 1.86 -13.17
CA SER A 196 -12.11 0.93 -14.09
C SER A 196 -12.08 -0.53 -13.60
N GLN A 197 -11.10 -0.89 -12.77
CA GLN A 197 -10.90 -2.26 -12.30
C GLN A 197 -10.66 -2.31 -10.79
N VAL A 198 -10.98 -3.47 -10.21
CA VAL A 198 -10.60 -3.86 -8.85
C VAL A 198 -9.77 -5.13 -8.94
N TRP A 199 -8.59 -5.12 -8.33
CA TRP A 199 -7.70 -6.27 -8.22
C TRP A 199 -7.82 -6.86 -6.81
N VAL A 200 -8.21 -8.11 -6.72
CA VAL A 200 -8.41 -8.81 -5.44
C VAL A 200 -7.42 -9.95 -5.33
N SER A 201 -6.52 -9.87 -4.35
CA SER A 201 -5.59 -10.95 -4.04
C SER A 201 -6.29 -12.02 -3.20
N SER A 202 -5.99 -13.29 -3.47
CA SER A 202 -6.50 -14.46 -2.75
C SER A 202 -5.33 -15.28 -2.25
N GLU A 203 -5.05 -15.21 -0.96
CA GLU A 203 -3.83 -15.74 -0.33
C GLU A 203 -3.70 -17.26 -0.54
N ILE A 204 -4.68 -18.01 -0.09
CA ILE A 204 -4.69 -19.49 -0.21
C ILE A 204 -5.04 -19.91 -1.64
N GLY A 205 -5.85 -19.14 -2.34
CA GLY A 205 -6.16 -19.37 -3.76
C GLY A 205 -4.98 -19.20 -4.69
N GLY A 206 -3.90 -18.53 -4.26
CA GLY A 206 -2.67 -18.33 -5.04
C GLY A 206 -2.85 -17.43 -6.24
N THR A 207 -3.85 -16.54 -6.24
CA THR A 207 -4.25 -15.76 -7.43
C THR A 207 -4.50 -14.28 -7.11
N VAL A 208 -4.55 -13.47 -8.17
CA VAL A 208 -5.19 -12.15 -8.15
C VAL A 208 -6.31 -12.14 -9.17
N THR A 209 -7.54 -11.88 -8.72
CA THR A 209 -8.72 -11.74 -9.59
C THR A 209 -8.89 -10.30 -10.00
N ILE A 210 -9.05 -10.03 -11.31
CA ILE A 210 -9.32 -8.71 -11.86
C ILE A 210 -10.80 -8.60 -12.16
N ILE A 211 -11.46 -7.60 -11.58
CA ILE A 211 -12.91 -7.37 -11.67
C ILE A 211 -13.15 -6.03 -12.36
N ASP A 212 -14.01 -6.00 -13.33
CA ASP A 212 -14.54 -4.75 -13.92
C ASP A 212 -15.39 -4.02 -12.88
N ALA A 213 -15.01 -2.81 -12.51
CA ALA A 213 -15.64 -2.08 -11.43
C ALA A 213 -17.08 -1.65 -11.74
N ALA A 214 -17.42 -1.44 -13.02
CA ALA A 214 -18.75 -1.01 -13.44
C ALA A 214 -19.76 -2.17 -13.55
N THR A 215 -19.29 -3.33 -14.04
CA THR A 215 -20.16 -4.50 -14.28
C THR A 215 -20.03 -5.62 -13.25
N ARG A 216 -18.97 -5.56 -12.38
CA ARG A 216 -18.56 -6.58 -11.38
C ARG A 216 -18.22 -7.94 -12.01
N LYS A 217 -18.03 -7.99 -13.31
CA LYS A 217 -17.59 -9.20 -14.00
C LYS A 217 -16.10 -9.41 -13.85
N GLN A 218 -15.68 -10.64 -13.69
CA GLN A 218 -14.26 -10.99 -13.73
C GLN A 218 -13.73 -10.82 -15.14
N LEU A 219 -12.68 -9.99 -15.31
CA LEU A 219 -11.98 -9.74 -16.57
C LEU A 219 -10.86 -10.75 -16.79
N GLY A 220 -10.25 -11.21 -15.70
CA GLY A 220 -9.13 -12.13 -15.76
C GLY A 220 -8.69 -12.56 -14.37
N LYS A 221 -7.72 -13.46 -14.37
CA LYS A 221 -7.10 -13.98 -13.15
C LYS A 221 -5.61 -14.21 -13.40
N ILE A 222 -4.79 -13.69 -12.50
CA ILE A 222 -3.34 -13.88 -12.52
C ILE A 222 -3.01 -15.07 -11.63
N LYS A 223 -2.28 -16.04 -12.17
CA LYS A 223 -1.62 -17.11 -11.43
C LYS A 223 -0.13 -16.88 -11.46
N PHE A 224 0.53 -17.28 -10.39
CA PHE A 224 1.97 -17.09 -10.25
C PHE A 224 2.67 -18.44 -10.28
N GLU A 225 3.72 -18.53 -11.10
CA GLU A 225 4.56 -19.72 -11.22
C GLU A 225 6.02 -19.33 -11.01
N ILE A 226 6.68 -19.97 -10.05
CA ILE A 226 8.07 -19.68 -9.70
C ILE A 226 8.82 -21.00 -9.65
N GLN A 227 9.84 -21.12 -10.49
CA GLN A 227 10.64 -22.34 -10.54
C GLN A 227 11.21 -22.71 -9.17
N GLY A 228 10.96 -23.93 -8.72
CA GLY A 228 11.45 -24.45 -7.44
C GLY A 228 10.63 -24.02 -6.21
N ILE A 229 9.49 -23.35 -6.41
CA ILE A 229 8.56 -23.01 -5.34
C ILE A 229 7.23 -23.72 -5.60
N THR A 230 6.69 -24.37 -4.60
CA THR A 230 5.39 -25.06 -4.68
C THR A 230 4.24 -24.05 -4.72
N PRO A 231 3.13 -24.34 -5.40
CA PRO A 231 1.99 -23.41 -5.53
C PRO A 231 1.43 -22.94 -4.17
N ASP A 232 1.39 -23.79 -3.16
CA ASP A 232 0.91 -23.49 -1.81
C ASP A 232 1.81 -22.50 -1.05
N ALA A 233 3.06 -22.36 -1.45
CA ALA A 233 3.97 -21.35 -0.92
C ALA A 233 3.88 -19.98 -1.65
N ILE A 234 3.07 -19.87 -2.70
CA ILE A 234 2.84 -18.64 -3.43
C ILE A 234 1.50 -18.06 -2.98
N GLN A 235 1.55 -17.15 -2.02
CA GLN A 235 0.39 -16.61 -1.33
C GLN A 235 0.28 -15.09 -1.56
N PRO A 236 -0.50 -14.65 -2.58
CA PRO A 236 -0.68 -13.23 -2.88
C PRO A 236 -1.40 -12.49 -1.76
N VAL A 237 -0.82 -11.36 -1.30
CA VAL A 237 -1.41 -10.51 -0.26
C VAL A 237 -1.46 -9.07 -0.75
N GLY A 238 -0.46 -8.24 -0.47
CA GLY A 238 -0.44 -6.84 -0.85
C GLY A 238 -0.44 -6.64 -2.37
N VAL A 239 -1.25 -5.71 -2.85
CA VAL A 239 -1.28 -5.27 -4.25
C VAL A 239 -1.15 -3.76 -4.28
N ARG A 240 -0.27 -3.21 -5.12
CA ARG A 240 -0.15 -1.77 -5.40
C ARG A 240 0.12 -1.54 -6.86
N MET A 241 -0.39 -0.44 -7.41
CA MET A 241 -0.22 -0.06 -8.81
C MET A 241 0.44 1.30 -8.95
N THR A 242 1.25 1.47 -10.00
CA THR A 242 1.77 2.79 -10.38
C THR A 242 0.65 3.67 -10.93
N LYS A 243 0.77 4.99 -10.70
CA LYS A 243 -0.25 5.98 -11.11
C LYS A 243 -0.51 6.03 -12.61
N ASP A 244 0.50 5.69 -13.41
CA ASP A 244 0.38 5.59 -14.87
C ASP A 244 -0.37 4.32 -15.34
N GLY A 245 -0.76 3.45 -14.40
CA GLY A 245 -1.45 2.18 -14.69
C GLY A 245 -0.62 1.19 -15.48
N LYS A 246 0.72 1.32 -15.46
CA LYS A 246 1.60 0.42 -16.20
C LYS A 246 1.96 -0.83 -15.41
N TRP A 247 2.34 -0.67 -14.16
CA TRP A 247 2.81 -1.75 -13.32
C TRP A 247 1.91 -2.00 -12.11
N ALA A 248 1.66 -3.27 -11.86
CA ALA A 248 1.14 -3.74 -10.58
C ALA A 248 2.21 -4.56 -9.86
N PHE A 249 2.31 -4.40 -8.55
CA PHE A 249 3.20 -5.14 -7.67
C PHE A 249 2.36 -6.01 -6.76
N VAL A 250 2.70 -7.30 -6.67
CA VAL A 250 1.97 -8.25 -5.82
C VAL A 250 2.95 -8.92 -4.86
N ALA A 251 2.68 -8.82 -3.58
CA ALA A 251 3.43 -9.54 -2.53
C ALA A 251 3.01 -11.02 -2.53
N LEU A 252 3.98 -11.95 -2.59
CA LEU A 252 3.71 -13.38 -2.74
C LEU A 252 4.02 -14.18 -1.46
N GLY A 253 3.82 -13.58 -0.29
CA GLY A 253 3.89 -14.24 1.02
C GLY A 253 5.14 -15.10 1.23
N PRO A 254 4.97 -16.41 1.55
CA PRO A 254 6.09 -17.32 1.81
C PRO A 254 7.04 -17.53 0.63
N ALA A 255 6.65 -17.20 -0.61
CA ALA A 255 7.54 -17.22 -1.76
C ALA A 255 8.67 -16.18 -1.65
N ASN A 256 8.58 -15.22 -0.69
CA ASN A 256 9.59 -14.20 -0.43
C ASN A 256 9.92 -13.35 -1.67
N ARG A 257 8.92 -13.05 -2.46
CA ARG A 257 9.06 -12.31 -3.72
C ARG A 257 7.92 -11.32 -3.92
N ILE A 258 8.23 -10.31 -4.70
CA ILE A 258 7.25 -9.44 -5.33
C ILE A 258 7.15 -9.84 -6.79
N ALA A 259 5.92 -10.08 -7.27
CA ALA A 259 5.65 -10.15 -8.71
C ALA A 259 5.45 -8.74 -9.26
N ILE A 260 6.12 -8.43 -10.36
CA ILE A 260 5.87 -7.25 -11.17
C ILE A 260 5.02 -7.69 -12.35
N VAL A 261 3.84 -7.10 -12.47
CA VAL A 261 2.83 -7.46 -13.46
C VAL A 261 2.61 -6.26 -14.40
N ASP A 262 2.56 -6.51 -15.68
CA ASP A 262 2.03 -5.55 -16.65
C ASP A 262 0.53 -5.44 -16.43
N ALA A 263 0.07 -4.27 -15.95
CA ALA A 263 -1.32 -4.08 -15.52
C ALA A 263 -2.34 -4.05 -16.68
N LYS A 264 -1.87 -3.95 -17.94
CA LYS A 264 -2.75 -3.98 -19.13
C LYS A 264 -2.94 -5.40 -19.67
N THR A 265 -1.86 -6.19 -19.64
CA THR A 265 -1.88 -7.57 -20.19
C THR A 265 -2.09 -8.63 -19.13
N PHE A 266 -2.01 -8.27 -17.84
CA PHE A 266 -2.07 -9.17 -16.67
C PHE A 266 -0.94 -10.21 -16.63
N GLN A 267 0.15 -9.97 -17.38
CA GLN A 267 1.27 -10.88 -17.45
C GLN A 267 2.33 -10.56 -16.39
N VAL A 268 2.81 -11.59 -15.71
CA VAL A 268 3.96 -11.43 -14.81
C VAL A 268 5.22 -11.21 -15.64
N VAL A 269 5.88 -10.07 -15.45
CA VAL A 269 7.09 -9.69 -16.18
C VAL A 269 8.35 -10.09 -15.42
N LYS A 270 8.28 -10.07 -14.06
CA LYS A 270 9.45 -10.31 -13.22
C LYS A 270 9.07 -10.67 -11.79
N TYR A 271 9.94 -11.45 -11.16
CA TYR A 271 9.93 -11.66 -9.72
C TYR A 271 11.17 -11.02 -9.09
N VAL A 272 10.97 -10.29 -8.00
CA VAL A 272 12.05 -9.66 -7.22
C VAL A 272 12.11 -10.33 -5.86
N LEU A 273 13.27 -10.89 -5.50
CA LEU A 273 13.49 -11.48 -4.19
C LEU A 273 13.52 -10.38 -3.11
N VAL A 274 12.81 -10.61 -2.00
CA VAL A 274 12.73 -9.73 -0.83
C VAL A 274 12.96 -10.52 0.45
N GLY A 275 12.68 -9.94 1.61
CA GLY A 275 12.77 -10.68 2.88
C GLY A 275 11.67 -11.73 3.05
N GLN A 276 11.73 -12.48 4.17
CA GLN A 276 10.86 -13.62 4.41
C GLN A 276 9.44 -13.21 4.79
N ARG A 277 8.45 -13.90 4.19
CA ARG A 277 7.02 -13.73 4.38
C ARG A 277 6.61 -12.28 4.13
N VAL A 278 6.63 -11.88 2.86
CA VAL A 278 6.22 -10.52 2.46
C VAL A 278 4.70 -10.39 2.54
N TRP A 279 4.22 -9.28 3.16
CA TRP A 279 2.81 -9.01 3.38
C TRP A 279 2.32 -7.83 2.54
N GLN A 280 2.64 -6.62 2.95
CA GLN A 280 2.10 -5.40 2.38
C GLN A 280 3.14 -4.58 1.62
N LEU A 281 2.63 -3.67 0.82
CA LEU A 281 3.38 -2.85 -0.11
C LEU A 281 2.98 -1.38 0.02
N ALA A 282 3.93 -0.48 -0.15
CA ALA A 282 3.65 0.95 -0.28
C ALA A 282 4.56 1.58 -1.34
N LEU A 283 3.97 2.29 -2.30
CA LEU A 283 4.68 3.11 -3.27
C LEU A 283 4.91 4.52 -2.71
N THR A 284 6.07 5.11 -3.05
CA THR A 284 6.23 6.55 -2.84
C THR A 284 5.28 7.34 -3.73
N PRO A 285 4.87 8.57 -3.34
CA PRO A 285 3.96 9.39 -4.15
C PRO A 285 4.44 9.72 -5.57
N ASP A 286 5.72 9.56 -5.87
CA ASP A 286 6.31 9.72 -7.20
C ASP A 286 6.54 8.40 -7.95
N ASP A 287 6.04 7.28 -7.41
CA ASP A 287 6.16 5.92 -7.92
C ASP A 287 7.62 5.44 -8.15
N LYS A 288 8.62 6.08 -7.53
CA LYS A 288 10.02 5.69 -7.73
C LYS A 288 10.49 4.55 -6.84
N LEU A 289 9.96 4.46 -5.63
CA LEU A 289 10.32 3.44 -4.66
C LEU A 289 9.09 2.65 -4.21
N LEU A 290 9.26 1.34 -4.08
CA LEU A 290 8.30 0.45 -3.46
C LEU A 290 8.92 -0.10 -2.17
N PHE A 291 8.20 -0.01 -1.07
CA PHE A 291 8.55 -0.56 0.24
C PHE A 291 7.71 -1.82 0.48
N THR A 292 8.35 -2.87 0.99
CA THR A 292 7.70 -4.16 1.26
C THR A 292 7.88 -4.55 2.71
N THR A 293 6.84 -4.98 3.40
CA THR A 293 6.97 -5.51 4.77
C THR A 293 7.25 -7.00 4.73
N ASN A 294 8.33 -7.45 5.39
CA ASN A 294 8.77 -8.85 5.38
C ASN A 294 8.69 -9.41 6.80
N GLY A 295 7.51 -9.93 7.16
CA GLY A 295 7.10 -10.22 8.53
C GLY A 295 8.04 -11.14 9.29
N THR A 296 8.40 -12.28 8.72
CA THR A 296 9.22 -13.27 9.44
C THR A 296 10.69 -12.85 9.58
N SER A 297 11.20 -12.07 8.64
CA SER A 297 12.61 -11.59 8.71
C SER A 297 12.77 -10.27 9.45
N ASN A 298 11.67 -9.56 9.78
CA ASN A 298 11.70 -8.25 10.47
C ASN A 298 12.43 -7.16 9.69
N TYR A 299 12.25 -7.13 8.37
CA TYR A 299 12.84 -6.18 7.46
C TYR A 299 11.81 -5.56 6.53
N VAL A 300 12.11 -4.36 6.08
CA VAL A 300 11.50 -3.74 4.90
C VAL A 300 12.51 -3.82 3.76
N THR A 301 12.10 -4.30 2.60
CA THR A 301 12.92 -4.22 1.38
C THR A 301 12.46 -3.03 0.55
N VAL A 302 13.41 -2.21 0.13
CA VAL A 302 13.17 -1.07 -0.77
C VAL A 302 13.52 -1.49 -2.19
N ILE A 303 12.58 -1.27 -3.12
CA ILE A 303 12.70 -1.64 -4.53
C ILE A 303 12.71 -0.35 -5.38
N ASP A 304 13.66 -0.23 -6.30
CA ASP A 304 13.67 0.76 -7.36
C ASP A 304 12.66 0.33 -8.43
N VAL A 305 11.60 1.11 -8.58
CA VAL A 305 10.49 0.79 -9.48
C VAL A 305 10.92 0.83 -10.94
N GLU A 306 11.73 1.81 -11.35
CA GLU A 306 12.21 1.94 -12.72
C GLU A 306 13.14 0.79 -13.10
N LYS A 307 14.11 0.47 -12.22
CA LYS A 307 15.08 -0.61 -12.45
C LYS A 307 14.54 -1.98 -12.10
N GLN A 308 13.37 -2.04 -11.46
CA GLN A 308 12.71 -3.27 -11.04
C GLN A 308 13.65 -4.20 -10.25
N ARG A 309 14.32 -3.66 -9.24
CA ARG A 309 15.27 -4.41 -8.41
C ARG A 309 15.30 -3.91 -6.98
N ALA A 310 15.61 -4.81 -6.05
CA ALA A 310 15.86 -4.45 -4.66
C ALA A 310 17.11 -3.54 -4.55
N LEU A 311 16.99 -2.49 -3.76
CA LEU A 311 18.06 -1.55 -3.44
C LEU A 311 18.69 -1.84 -2.09
N LYS A 312 17.86 -1.99 -1.06
CA LYS A 312 18.28 -2.07 0.34
C LYS A 312 17.25 -2.81 1.17
N SER A 313 17.68 -3.50 2.20
CA SER A 313 16.81 -4.02 3.26
C SER A 313 17.08 -3.27 4.56
N LEU A 314 16.02 -2.80 5.20
CA LEU A 314 16.04 -2.00 6.42
C LEU A 314 15.49 -2.83 7.56
N LYS A 315 16.24 -2.96 8.65
CA LYS A 315 15.74 -3.61 9.86
C LYS A 315 14.69 -2.70 10.50
N VAL A 316 13.53 -3.27 10.81
CA VAL A 316 12.42 -2.63 11.52
C VAL A 316 12.05 -3.44 12.75
N GLY A 317 10.90 -3.18 13.37
CA GLY A 317 10.41 -3.98 14.48
C GLY A 317 9.96 -5.38 14.05
N ARG A 318 9.43 -6.15 15.00
CA ARG A 318 9.05 -7.56 14.76
C ARG A 318 7.71 -7.68 14.05
N TYR A 319 7.66 -8.52 13.02
CA TYR A 319 6.49 -8.78 12.17
C TYR A 319 5.91 -7.50 11.58
N PRO A 320 6.69 -6.82 10.72
CA PRO A 320 6.18 -5.66 10.00
C PRO A 320 5.13 -6.02 8.98
#